data_40b684f0a16cf9aa5652a52d6d27b49b
#
_entry.id   40b684f0a16cf9aa5652a52d6d27b49b
#
_cell.length_a   1.000
_cell.length_b   1.000
_cell.length_c   1.000
_cell.angle_alpha   90.00
_cell.angle_beta   90.00
_cell.angle_gamma   90.00
#
_symmetry.space_group_name_H-M   'P 1'
#
loop_
_entity.id
_entity.type
_entity.pdbx_description
1 polymer ?
#
loop_
_entity_poly.entity_id
_entity_poly.type
_entity_poly.pdbx_seq_one_letter_code
_entity_poly.pdbx_strand_id
1 'polypeptide(L)'
;GTSEADAASRARLRRAWSKRADEAVALVPGLAPYRKRIDALYAATEDVAWPPLQRIHGDYHLGQVLDVPGRGWAALDFEGEPLRPLSERTKPDLAVRDVAGMVRSFGYAAGMTLNRLAYAHDRPDPSDVEEREAEQIAAWEKAAVAAFLRGYGELSEAEKLLLDVLVLDKALYELAYEAAQRPDWLGIPLGGVAAILRVNPESIAEPAGAGKSVASVKNADAVPDQSADAGQSADAGQDIDPEQREESPEAESAAGPS
;
A
#
# COMPACT_ATOMS: atom_id res chain seq x y z
N GLY A 1 17.45 -5.09 14.69
CA GLY A 1 18.31 -3.96 15.07
C GLY A 1 18.09 -2.77 14.17
N THR A 2 18.50 -1.60 14.61
CA THR A 2 18.47 -0.34 13.86
C THR A 2 19.87 0.02 13.40
N SER A 3 19.97 0.81 12.33
CA SER A 3 21.22 1.40 11.83
C SER A 3 21.02 2.90 11.61
N GLU A 4 22.08 3.67 11.67
CA GLU A 4 22.03 5.09 11.35
C GLU A 4 21.64 5.30 9.89
N ALA A 5 20.83 6.31 9.62
CA ALA A 5 20.54 6.78 8.27
C ALA A 5 21.72 7.64 7.77
N ASP A 6 22.85 6.99 7.46
CA ASP A 6 24.05 7.67 6.99
C ASP A 6 23.84 8.34 5.61
N ALA A 7 24.80 9.17 5.19
CA ALA A 7 24.73 9.91 3.94
C ALA A 7 24.55 8.98 2.72
N ALA A 8 25.17 7.79 2.74
CA ALA A 8 25.08 6.82 1.65
C ALA A 8 23.67 6.21 1.55
N SER A 9 23.08 5.85 2.70
CA SER A 9 21.71 5.30 2.79
C SER A 9 20.67 6.34 2.37
N ARG A 10 20.78 7.59 2.85
CA ARG A 10 19.92 8.70 2.44
C ARG A 10 19.99 8.96 0.94
N ALA A 11 21.20 9.03 0.39
CA ALA A 11 21.40 9.23 -1.04
C ALA A 11 20.83 8.06 -1.87
N ARG A 12 20.96 6.83 -1.39
CA ARG A 12 20.37 5.64 -2.03
C ARG A 12 18.84 5.74 -2.10
N LEU A 13 18.18 6.04 -0.99
CA LEU A 13 16.73 6.15 -0.91
C LEU A 13 16.21 7.28 -1.80
N ARG A 14 16.84 8.45 -1.77
CA ARG A 14 16.45 9.59 -2.60
C ARG A 14 16.64 9.33 -4.10
N ARG A 15 17.69 8.62 -4.51
CA ARG A 15 17.84 8.17 -5.90
C ARG A 15 16.72 7.22 -6.33
N ALA A 16 16.30 6.32 -5.44
CA ALA A 16 15.20 5.41 -5.74
C ALA A 16 13.87 6.16 -5.92
N TRP A 17 13.58 7.17 -5.09
CA TRP A 17 12.40 8.02 -5.23
C TRP A 17 12.44 8.83 -6.54
N SER A 18 13.57 9.46 -6.85
CA SER A 18 13.72 10.24 -8.09
C SER A 18 13.53 9.37 -9.34
N LYS A 19 14.15 8.18 -9.37
CA LYS A 19 13.97 7.22 -10.46
C LYS A 19 12.49 6.85 -10.65
N ARG A 20 11.78 6.56 -9.56
CA ARG A 20 10.34 6.22 -9.62
C ARG A 20 9.50 7.38 -10.12
N ALA A 21 9.82 8.61 -9.72
CA ALA A 21 9.17 9.80 -10.24
C ALA A 21 9.40 9.99 -11.75
N ASP A 22 10.62 9.71 -12.25
CA ASP A 22 10.91 9.76 -13.68
C ASP A 22 10.12 8.71 -14.44
N GLU A 23 10.03 7.49 -13.93
CA GLU A 23 9.23 6.40 -14.49
C GLU A 23 7.74 6.75 -14.52
N ALA A 24 7.21 7.32 -13.43
CA ALA A 24 5.81 7.75 -13.35
C ALA A 24 5.50 8.89 -14.32
N VAL A 25 6.39 9.87 -14.47
CA VAL A 25 6.23 10.97 -15.46
C VAL A 25 6.26 10.44 -16.89
N ALA A 26 7.09 9.42 -17.17
CA ALA A 26 7.12 8.79 -18.49
C ALA A 26 5.82 8.04 -18.80
N LEU A 27 5.19 7.41 -17.80
CA LEU A 27 3.92 6.70 -17.93
C LEU A 27 2.72 7.64 -18.01
N VAL A 28 2.73 8.71 -17.20
CA VAL A 28 1.65 9.68 -17.08
C VAL A 28 2.21 11.09 -17.39
N PRO A 29 2.23 11.50 -18.67
CA PRO A 29 2.82 12.78 -19.09
C PRO A 29 2.22 14.01 -18.41
N GLY A 30 0.97 13.93 -17.93
CA GLY A 30 0.33 14.96 -17.13
C GLY A 30 1.02 15.28 -15.81
N LEU A 31 1.92 14.41 -15.33
CA LEU A 31 2.78 14.68 -14.18
C LEU A 31 3.98 15.58 -14.49
N ALA A 32 4.36 15.74 -15.76
CA ALA A 32 5.55 16.51 -16.13
C ALA A 32 5.57 17.96 -15.59
N PRO A 33 4.47 18.71 -15.60
CA PRO A 33 4.42 20.05 -15.01
C PRO A 33 4.73 20.06 -13.50
N TYR A 34 4.48 18.96 -12.81
CA TYR A 34 4.62 18.83 -11.36
C TYR A 34 5.97 18.25 -10.93
N ARG A 35 6.82 17.81 -11.89
CA ARG A 35 8.12 17.19 -11.60
C ARG A 35 9.01 18.04 -10.69
N LYS A 36 9.07 19.35 -10.93
CA LYS A 36 9.82 20.29 -10.07
C LYS A 36 9.30 20.34 -8.63
N ARG A 37 7.99 20.19 -8.45
CA ARG A 37 7.36 20.18 -7.10
C ARG A 37 7.66 18.89 -6.37
N ILE A 38 7.68 17.76 -7.07
CA ILE A 38 8.12 16.47 -6.55
C ILE A 38 9.60 16.57 -6.12
N ASP A 39 10.47 17.13 -6.97
CA ASP A 39 11.88 17.33 -6.65
C ASP A 39 12.10 18.21 -5.42
N ALA A 40 11.31 19.28 -5.30
CA ALA A 40 11.38 20.18 -4.14
C ALA A 40 11.01 19.44 -2.84
N LEU A 41 10.00 18.57 -2.89
CA LEU A 41 9.61 17.73 -1.74
C LEU A 41 10.74 16.77 -1.35
N TYR A 42 11.37 16.13 -2.34
CA TYR A 42 12.52 15.25 -2.08
C TYR A 42 13.74 16.01 -1.55
N ALA A 43 14.02 17.19 -2.09
CA ALA A 43 15.12 18.04 -1.62
C ALA A 43 14.92 18.49 -0.17
N ALA A 44 13.70 18.80 0.25
CA ALA A 44 13.40 19.18 1.62
C ALA A 44 13.81 18.12 2.65
N THR A 45 13.98 16.85 2.25
CA THR A 45 14.47 15.79 3.14
C THR A 45 15.96 15.84 3.40
N GLU A 46 16.74 16.71 2.73
CA GLU A 46 18.19 16.82 2.95
C GLU A 46 18.52 17.41 4.31
N ASP A 47 17.76 18.43 4.70
CA ASP A 47 18.06 19.28 5.85
C ASP A 47 17.37 18.79 7.14
N VAL A 48 16.66 17.67 7.11
CA VAL A 48 15.98 17.13 8.30
C VAL A 48 16.77 15.98 8.94
N ALA A 49 16.55 15.79 10.25
CA ALA A 49 17.10 14.65 10.98
C ALA A 49 16.32 13.38 10.62
N TRP A 50 16.97 12.46 9.92
CA TRP A 50 16.36 11.17 9.59
C TRP A 50 16.34 10.26 10.81
N PRO A 51 15.22 9.57 11.08
CA PRO A 51 15.21 8.52 12.09
C PRO A 51 16.10 7.34 11.68
N PRO A 52 16.49 6.49 12.63
CA PRO A 52 17.24 5.29 12.32
C PRO A 52 16.49 4.39 11.32
N LEU A 53 17.26 3.74 10.44
CA LEU A 53 16.73 2.72 9.54
C LEU A 53 16.62 1.38 10.28
N GLN A 54 15.62 0.59 9.93
CA GLN A 54 15.39 -0.73 10.52
C GLN A 54 14.82 -1.72 9.49
N ARG A 55 14.76 -2.99 9.89
CA ARG A 55 13.94 -3.95 9.15
C ARG A 55 12.49 -3.53 9.25
N ILE A 56 11.81 -3.45 8.11
CA ILE A 56 10.40 -3.10 7.99
C ILE A 56 9.63 -4.28 7.37
N HIS A 57 8.30 -4.20 7.37
CA HIS A 57 7.46 -5.12 6.63
C HIS A 57 7.71 -4.97 5.12
N GLY A 58 7.74 -3.73 4.63
CA GLY A 58 8.09 -3.38 3.26
C GLY A 58 6.93 -3.41 2.27
N ASP A 59 5.80 -4.04 2.64
CA ASP A 59 4.53 -3.99 1.89
C ASP A 59 3.33 -4.04 2.86
N TYR A 60 3.33 -3.13 3.84
CA TYR A 60 2.33 -3.10 4.91
C TYR A 60 1.06 -2.38 4.45
N HIS A 61 -0.03 -3.12 4.34
CA HIS A 61 -1.34 -2.61 3.92
C HIS A 61 -2.47 -3.41 4.56
N LEU A 62 -3.73 -2.99 4.38
CA LEU A 62 -4.91 -3.63 5.01
C LEU A 62 -5.03 -5.13 4.69
N GLY A 63 -4.62 -5.56 3.48
CA GLY A 63 -4.62 -6.98 3.11
C GLY A 63 -3.58 -7.84 3.83
N GLN A 64 -2.62 -7.22 4.52
CA GLN A 64 -1.56 -7.91 5.28
C GLN A 64 -1.80 -7.90 6.79
N VAL A 65 -3.02 -7.56 7.23
CA VAL A 65 -3.38 -7.57 8.65
C VAL A 65 -4.65 -8.39 8.89
N LEU A 66 -4.61 -9.21 9.92
CA LEU A 66 -5.75 -10.01 10.38
C LEU A 66 -6.10 -9.63 11.82
N ASP A 67 -7.39 -9.53 12.09
CA ASP A 67 -7.92 -9.56 13.47
C ASP A 67 -8.08 -11.01 13.90
N VAL A 68 -7.20 -11.45 14.81
CA VAL A 68 -7.19 -12.82 15.30
C VAL A 68 -7.98 -12.88 16.62
N PRO A 69 -9.10 -13.61 16.71
CA PRO A 69 -9.90 -13.68 17.91
C PRO A 69 -9.08 -14.04 19.14
N GLY A 70 -9.18 -13.24 20.19
CA GLY A 70 -8.44 -13.43 21.45
C GLY A 70 -6.94 -13.14 21.42
N ARG A 71 -6.37 -12.76 20.27
CA ARG A 71 -4.96 -12.41 20.10
C ARG A 71 -4.72 -10.99 19.57
N GLY A 72 -5.77 -10.36 18.99
CA GLY A 72 -5.67 -9.04 18.38
C GLY A 72 -5.10 -9.06 16.97
N TRP A 73 -4.58 -7.93 16.52
CA TRP A 73 -4.07 -7.75 15.16
C TRP A 73 -2.76 -8.50 14.92
N ALA A 74 -2.67 -9.20 13.80
CA ALA A 74 -1.47 -9.88 13.34
C ALA A 74 -1.09 -9.36 11.94
N ALA A 75 0.18 -9.05 11.72
CA ALA A 75 0.72 -8.76 10.40
C ALA A 75 1.25 -10.04 9.75
N LEU A 76 1.02 -10.17 8.45
CA LEU A 76 1.39 -11.31 7.61
C LEU A 76 2.38 -10.86 6.54
N ASP A 77 3.03 -11.81 5.88
CA ASP A 77 3.79 -11.62 4.65
C ASP A 77 4.88 -10.53 4.70
N PHE A 78 5.95 -10.80 5.44
CA PHE A 78 7.10 -9.89 5.60
C PHE A 78 8.11 -9.95 4.44
N GLU A 79 7.68 -10.34 3.24
CA GLU A 79 8.57 -10.45 2.09
C GLU A 79 8.86 -9.11 1.41
N GLY A 80 8.03 -8.10 1.63
CA GLY A 80 8.11 -6.78 0.99
C GLY A 80 7.54 -6.77 -0.44
N GLU A 81 7.49 -5.59 -1.07
CA GLU A 81 6.86 -5.37 -2.38
C GLU A 81 7.41 -6.31 -3.47
N PRO A 82 6.54 -7.10 -4.15
CA PRO A 82 6.98 -8.13 -5.12
C PRO A 82 7.82 -7.58 -6.28
N LEU A 83 7.51 -6.37 -6.76
CA LEU A 83 8.23 -5.75 -7.88
C LEU A 83 9.59 -5.16 -7.48
N ARG A 84 9.95 -5.15 -6.20
CA ARG A 84 11.28 -4.75 -5.77
C ARG A 84 12.26 -5.91 -5.84
N PRO A 85 13.50 -5.69 -6.29
CA PRO A 85 14.55 -6.71 -6.21
C PRO A 85 14.74 -7.21 -4.77
N LEU A 86 14.93 -8.51 -4.58
CA LEU A 86 15.16 -9.11 -3.25
C LEU A 86 16.30 -8.42 -2.49
N SER A 87 17.35 -8.02 -3.20
CA SER A 87 18.49 -7.27 -2.64
C SER A 87 18.12 -5.89 -2.08
N GLU A 88 16.95 -5.36 -2.41
CA GLU A 88 16.42 -4.10 -1.85
C GLU A 88 15.43 -4.37 -0.72
N ARG A 89 14.59 -5.39 -0.84
CA ARG A 89 13.60 -5.77 0.18
C ARG A 89 14.22 -6.15 1.52
N THR A 90 15.46 -6.63 1.51
CA THR A 90 16.19 -7.05 2.73
C THR A 90 16.97 -5.93 3.40
N LYS A 91 17.09 -4.75 2.77
CA LYS A 91 17.84 -3.62 3.35
C LYS A 91 17.01 -2.88 4.41
N PRO A 92 17.68 -2.35 5.45
CA PRO A 92 17.03 -1.44 6.38
C PRO A 92 16.44 -0.22 5.64
N ASP A 93 15.25 0.19 6.05
CA ASP A 93 14.52 1.34 5.52
C ASP A 93 13.86 2.13 6.67
N LEU A 94 13.19 3.21 6.34
CA LEU A 94 12.46 4.06 7.27
C LEU A 94 11.19 3.34 7.78
N ALA A 95 10.99 3.30 9.10
CA ALA A 95 9.77 2.71 9.68
C ALA A 95 8.48 3.35 9.15
N VAL A 96 8.50 4.66 8.90
CA VAL A 96 7.37 5.40 8.32
C VAL A 96 7.02 4.99 6.87
N ARG A 97 7.82 4.13 6.23
CA ARG A 97 7.45 3.52 4.94
C ARG A 97 6.26 2.56 5.09
N ASP A 98 6.23 1.76 6.13
CA ASP A 98 5.09 0.89 6.41
C ASP A 98 3.85 1.73 6.79
N VAL A 99 4.06 2.83 7.51
CA VAL A 99 2.98 3.81 7.78
C VAL A 99 2.42 4.37 6.47
N ALA A 100 3.28 4.75 5.52
CA ALA A 100 2.86 5.25 4.21
C ALA A 100 2.07 4.19 3.41
N GLY A 101 2.49 2.93 3.45
CA GLY A 101 1.77 1.81 2.83
C GLY A 101 0.36 1.66 3.39
N MET A 102 0.22 1.70 4.71
CA MET A 102 -1.09 1.62 5.36
C MET A 102 -1.97 2.85 5.05
N VAL A 103 -1.41 4.06 5.06
CA VAL A 103 -2.14 5.29 4.66
C VAL A 103 -2.65 5.16 3.23
N ARG A 104 -1.82 4.70 2.28
CA ARG A 104 -2.24 4.46 0.89
C ARG A 104 -3.32 3.38 0.79
N SER A 105 -3.25 2.36 1.62
CA SER A 105 -4.23 1.28 1.66
C SER A 105 -5.64 1.75 2.06
N PHE A 106 -5.78 2.74 2.94
CA PHE A 106 -7.07 3.39 3.20
C PHE A 106 -7.60 4.15 1.98
N GLY A 107 -6.72 4.87 1.27
CA GLY A 107 -7.08 5.55 0.01
C GLY A 107 -7.53 4.57 -1.07
N TYR A 108 -6.90 3.40 -1.16
CA TYR A 108 -7.35 2.32 -2.04
C TYR A 108 -8.73 1.80 -1.68
N ALA A 109 -9.01 1.55 -0.39
CA ALA A 109 -10.32 1.12 0.07
C ALA A 109 -11.41 2.15 -0.27
N ALA A 110 -11.11 3.45 -0.11
CA ALA A 110 -11.99 4.53 -0.50
C ALA A 110 -12.24 4.55 -2.02
N GLY A 111 -11.18 4.52 -2.82
CA GLY A 111 -11.28 4.55 -4.29
C GLY A 111 -11.98 3.33 -4.87
N MET A 112 -11.71 2.13 -4.34
CA MET A 112 -12.43 0.91 -4.72
C MET A 112 -13.93 1.00 -4.41
N THR A 113 -14.28 1.61 -3.29
CA THR A 113 -15.69 1.80 -2.90
C THR A 113 -16.39 2.73 -3.88
N LEU A 114 -15.74 3.85 -4.25
CA LEU A 114 -16.25 4.78 -5.28
C LEU A 114 -16.46 4.07 -6.61
N ASN A 115 -15.47 3.31 -7.09
CA ASN A 115 -15.59 2.54 -8.32
C ASN A 115 -16.75 1.54 -8.26
N ARG A 116 -16.90 0.81 -7.15
CA ARG A 116 -18.02 -0.15 -7.00
C ARG A 116 -19.38 0.52 -7.01
N LEU A 117 -19.52 1.68 -6.39
CA LEU A 117 -20.76 2.44 -6.40
C LEU A 117 -21.08 2.93 -7.82
N ALA A 118 -20.10 3.45 -8.57
CA ALA A 118 -20.27 3.85 -9.95
C ALA A 118 -20.79 2.67 -10.81
N TYR A 119 -20.18 1.50 -10.71
CA TYR A 119 -20.64 0.30 -11.44
C TYR A 119 -22.02 -0.21 -10.97
N ALA A 120 -22.30 -0.18 -9.66
CA ALA A 120 -23.57 -0.67 -9.11
C ALA A 120 -24.77 0.17 -9.57
N HIS A 121 -24.55 1.43 -9.89
CA HIS A 121 -25.57 2.34 -10.41
C HIS A 121 -25.62 2.39 -11.94
N ASP A 122 -24.99 1.41 -12.62
CA ASP A 122 -24.83 1.39 -14.09
C ASP A 122 -24.11 2.67 -14.62
N ARG A 123 -23.22 3.22 -13.80
CA ARG A 123 -22.39 4.37 -14.09
C ARG A 123 -20.94 3.91 -14.18
N PRO A 124 -20.34 3.88 -15.37
CA PRO A 124 -18.99 3.37 -15.56
C PRO A 124 -17.89 4.32 -15.07
N ASP A 125 -18.23 5.58 -14.77
CA ASP A 125 -17.30 6.61 -14.32
C ASP A 125 -17.48 6.87 -12.80
N PRO A 126 -16.42 6.77 -11.97
CA PRO A 126 -16.48 7.13 -10.55
C PRO A 126 -16.95 8.57 -10.27
N SER A 127 -16.79 9.50 -11.21
CA SER A 127 -17.27 10.87 -11.08
C SER A 127 -18.81 10.98 -11.05
N ASP A 128 -19.51 9.93 -11.53
CA ASP A 128 -20.97 9.87 -11.50
C ASP A 128 -21.56 9.45 -10.14
N VAL A 129 -20.72 9.15 -9.17
CA VAL A 129 -21.15 8.90 -7.78
C VAL A 129 -21.70 10.19 -7.19
N GLU A 130 -22.82 10.10 -6.48
CA GLU A 130 -23.42 11.27 -5.85
C GLU A 130 -22.41 11.95 -4.91
N GLU A 131 -22.35 13.29 -4.96
CA GLU A 131 -21.40 14.10 -4.18
C GLU A 131 -21.44 13.75 -2.69
N ARG A 132 -22.62 13.46 -2.13
CA ARG A 132 -22.80 13.03 -0.74
C ARG A 132 -22.11 11.71 -0.43
N GLU A 133 -22.15 10.73 -1.33
CA GLU A 133 -21.50 9.43 -1.16
C GLU A 133 -19.97 9.60 -1.21
N ALA A 134 -19.50 10.40 -2.15
CA ALA A 134 -18.08 10.74 -2.26
C ALA A 134 -17.57 11.46 -1.01
N GLU A 135 -18.31 12.43 -0.48
CA GLU A 135 -17.97 13.13 0.77
C GLU A 135 -17.93 12.17 1.99
N GLN A 136 -18.88 11.25 2.08
CA GLN A 136 -18.90 10.26 3.17
C GLN A 136 -17.69 9.32 3.11
N ILE A 137 -17.32 8.86 1.93
CA ILE A 137 -16.14 8.00 1.71
C ILE A 137 -14.86 8.75 2.05
N ALA A 138 -14.72 10.00 1.58
CA ALA A 138 -13.57 10.84 1.90
C ALA A 138 -13.46 11.15 3.41
N ALA A 139 -14.60 11.38 4.08
CA ALA A 139 -14.64 11.57 5.52
C ALA A 139 -14.21 10.30 6.28
N TRP A 140 -14.65 9.13 5.81
CA TRP A 140 -14.24 7.85 6.37
C TRP A 140 -12.74 7.63 6.20
N GLU A 141 -12.18 7.82 5.00
CA GLU A 141 -10.74 7.69 4.74
C GLU A 141 -9.92 8.58 5.69
N LYS A 142 -10.28 9.86 5.75
CA LYS A 142 -9.61 10.82 6.64
C LYS A 142 -9.68 10.39 8.11
N ALA A 143 -10.83 9.90 8.57
CA ALA A 143 -11.01 9.43 9.95
C ALA A 143 -10.18 8.17 10.23
N ALA A 144 -10.15 7.22 9.29
CA ALA A 144 -9.37 5.98 9.39
C ALA A 144 -7.87 6.26 9.45
N VAL A 145 -7.35 7.08 8.54
CA VAL A 145 -5.95 7.53 8.55
C VAL A 145 -5.60 8.22 9.86
N ALA A 146 -6.44 9.15 10.32
CA ALA A 146 -6.21 9.86 11.58
C ALA A 146 -6.22 8.91 12.79
N ALA A 147 -7.10 7.91 12.80
CA ALA A 147 -7.16 6.91 13.87
C ALA A 147 -5.91 6.02 13.85
N PHE A 148 -5.47 5.57 12.69
CA PHE A 148 -4.27 4.78 12.52
C PHE A 148 -3.02 5.55 12.99
N LEU A 149 -2.85 6.80 12.53
CA LEU A 149 -1.71 7.64 12.94
C LEU A 149 -1.70 7.93 14.44
N ARG A 150 -2.87 8.15 15.06
CA ARG A 150 -2.95 8.27 16.52
C ARG A 150 -2.52 6.99 17.25
N GLY A 151 -2.85 5.82 16.70
CA GLY A 151 -2.43 4.53 17.26
C GLY A 151 -0.94 4.24 17.05
N TYR A 152 -0.37 4.72 15.96
CA TYR A 152 1.07 4.60 15.69
C TYR A 152 1.91 5.43 16.67
N GLY A 153 1.47 6.62 17.01
CA GLY A 153 2.12 7.53 17.93
C GLY A 153 2.44 8.89 17.32
N GLU A 154 3.10 9.72 18.11
CA GLU A 154 3.45 11.07 17.69
C GLU A 154 4.65 11.05 16.72
N LEU A 155 4.48 11.65 15.56
CA LEU A 155 5.53 11.83 14.56
C LEU A 155 6.19 13.19 14.74
N SER A 156 7.53 13.22 14.72
CA SER A 156 8.30 14.45 14.61
C SER A 156 8.04 15.15 13.26
N GLU A 157 8.37 16.43 13.16
CA GLU A 157 8.23 17.18 11.90
C GLU A 157 9.05 16.55 10.74
N ALA A 158 10.22 15.99 11.06
CA ALA A 158 11.04 15.26 10.10
C ALA A 158 10.34 13.98 9.61
N GLU A 159 9.73 13.22 10.53
CA GLU A 159 8.98 12.01 10.16
C GLU A 159 7.70 12.32 9.39
N LYS A 160 7.01 13.41 9.68
CA LYS A 160 5.86 13.88 8.90
C LYS A 160 6.26 14.20 7.46
N LEU A 161 7.36 14.93 7.27
CA LEU A 161 7.89 15.22 5.93
C LEU A 161 8.29 13.94 5.19
N LEU A 162 8.98 13.02 5.87
CA LEU A 162 9.35 11.72 5.30
C LEU A 162 8.13 10.87 4.99
N LEU A 163 7.08 10.93 5.79
CA LEU A 163 5.81 10.26 5.52
C LEU A 163 5.16 10.81 4.25
N ASP A 164 5.08 12.12 4.07
CA ASP A 164 4.53 12.73 2.85
C ASP A 164 5.30 12.29 1.61
N VAL A 165 6.65 12.27 1.69
CA VAL A 165 7.52 11.76 0.62
C VAL A 165 7.24 10.31 0.31
N LEU A 166 7.06 9.47 1.33
CA LEU A 166 6.86 8.03 1.16
C LEU A 166 5.45 7.68 0.70
N VAL A 167 4.45 8.45 1.09
CA VAL A 167 3.08 8.36 0.55
C VAL A 167 3.08 8.72 -0.94
N LEU A 168 3.79 9.79 -1.32
CA LEU A 168 3.98 10.14 -2.74
C LEU A 168 4.74 9.03 -3.49
N ASP A 169 5.86 8.54 -2.95
CA ASP A 169 6.68 7.47 -3.54
C ASP A 169 5.85 6.19 -3.79
N LYS A 170 5.01 5.81 -2.82
CA LYS A 170 4.08 4.66 -2.97
C LYS A 170 3.02 4.93 -4.03
N ALA A 171 2.42 6.12 -4.06
CA ALA A 171 1.42 6.47 -5.08
C ALA A 171 2.02 6.46 -6.50
N LEU A 172 3.27 6.91 -6.68
CA LEU A 172 3.98 6.83 -7.97
C LEU A 172 4.30 5.38 -8.37
N TYR A 173 4.62 4.51 -7.40
CA TYR A 173 4.78 3.08 -7.64
C TYR A 173 3.47 2.44 -8.09
N GLU A 174 2.37 2.77 -7.42
CA GLU A 174 1.03 2.27 -7.72
C GLU A 174 0.58 2.71 -9.13
N LEU A 175 0.93 3.92 -9.58
CA LEU A 175 0.66 4.36 -10.95
C LEU A 175 1.26 3.42 -12.00
N ALA A 176 2.51 3.00 -11.80
CA ALA A 176 3.17 2.06 -12.72
C ALA A 176 2.50 0.68 -12.69
N TYR A 177 2.13 0.22 -11.49
CA TYR A 177 1.43 -1.05 -11.32
C TYR A 177 0.05 -1.05 -11.98
N GLU A 178 -0.79 -0.04 -11.71
CA GLU A 178 -2.14 0.03 -12.26
C GLU A 178 -2.13 0.27 -13.77
N ALA A 179 -1.20 1.07 -14.28
CA ALA A 179 -1.06 1.26 -15.74
C ALA A 179 -0.79 -0.05 -16.48
N ALA A 180 -0.06 -0.97 -15.86
CA ALA A 180 0.27 -2.26 -16.45
C ALA A 180 -0.83 -3.31 -16.26
N GLN A 181 -1.51 -3.32 -15.10
CA GLN A 181 -2.41 -4.41 -14.70
C GLN A 181 -3.90 -4.02 -14.78
N ARG A 182 -4.24 -2.80 -14.38
CA ARG A 182 -5.64 -2.35 -14.25
C ARG A 182 -5.77 -0.86 -14.61
N PRO A 183 -5.68 -0.51 -15.91
CA PRO A 183 -5.70 0.90 -16.35
C PRO A 183 -6.91 1.71 -15.85
N ASP A 184 -8.07 1.06 -15.68
CA ASP A 184 -9.29 1.69 -15.16
C ASP A 184 -9.18 2.12 -13.68
N TRP A 185 -8.13 1.69 -12.99
CA TRP A 185 -7.87 2.02 -11.59
C TRP A 185 -6.86 3.15 -11.40
N LEU A 186 -6.31 3.68 -12.48
CA LEU A 186 -5.33 4.78 -12.44
C LEU A 186 -5.80 6.00 -11.65
N GLY A 187 -7.11 6.26 -11.61
CA GLY A 187 -7.69 7.36 -10.84
C GLY A 187 -7.34 7.31 -9.35
N ILE A 188 -7.19 6.10 -8.76
CA ILE A 188 -6.89 5.94 -7.33
C ILE A 188 -5.48 6.46 -6.99
N PRO A 189 -4.38 5.96 -7.60
CA PRO A 189 -3.05 6.50 -7.31
C PRO A 189 -2.88 7.95 -7.79
N LEU A 190 -3.52 8.38 -8.88
CA LEU A 190 -3.53 9.79 -9.31
C LEU A 190 -4.12 10.71 -8.24
N GLY A 191 -5.25 10.32 -7.63
CA GLY A 191 -5.83 11.04 -6.50
C GLY A 191 -4.85 11.16 -5.32
N GLY A 192 -4.10 10.09 -5.01
CA GLY A 192 -3.06 10.09 -3.98
C GLY A 192 -1.91 11.06 -4.28
N VAL A 193 -1.40 11.08 -5.53
CA VAL A 193 -0.37 12.03 -5.96
C VAL A 193 -0.90 13.47 -5.87
N ALA A 194 -2.11 13.71 -6.38
CA ALA A 194 -2.75 15.01 -6.37
C ALA A 194 -2.92 15.58 -4.96
N ALA A 195 -3.31 14.73 -4.00
CA ALA A 195 -3.47 15.11 -2.60
C ALA A 195 -2.16 15.61 -1.98
N ILE A 196 -1.05 14.89 -2.16
CA ILE A 196 0.27 15.31 -1.66
C ILE A 196 0.76 16.56 -2.36
N LEU A 197 0.57 16.64 -3.68
CA LEU A 197 0.94 17.81 -4.46
C LEU A 197 -0.05 18.99 -4.27
N ARG A 198 -1.18 18.80 -3.60
CA ARG A 198 -2.25 19.79 -3.41
C ARG A 198 -2.69 20.41 -4.72
N VAL A 199 -3.03 19.56 -5.69
CA VAL A 199 -3.51 19.92 -7.02
C VAL A 199 -4.80 19.16 -7.33
N ASN A 200 -5.55 19.60 -8.37
CA ASN A 200 -6.71 18.83 -8.83
C ASN A 200 -6.24 17.57 -9.58
N PRO A 201 -6.72 16.37 -9.24
CA PRO A 201 -6.40 15.13 -9.97
C PRO A 201 -6.64 15.22 -11.48
N GLU A 202 -7.70 15.89 -11.92
CA GLU A 202 -8.02 16.10 -13.33
C GLU A 202 -6.90 16.83 -14.08
N SER A 203 -6.18 17.76 -13.41
CA SER A 203 -5.06 18.48 -14.01
C SER A 203 -3.85 17.58 -14.31
N ILE A 204 -3.81 16.38 -13.72
CA ILE A 204 -2.79 15.36 -13.99
C ILE A 204 -3.29 14.35 -15.03
N ALA A 205 -4.59 14.02 -15.01
CA ALA A 205 -5.19 13.03 -15.90
C ALA A 205 -5.23 13.48 -17.36
N GLU A 206 -5.37 14.80 -17.62
CA GLU A 206 -5.37 15.37 -18.97
C GLU A 206 -3.96 15.85 -19.37
N PRO A 207 -3.26 15.18 -20.32
CA PRO A 207 -2.18 15.84 -21.04
C PRO A 207 -2.80 16.90 -21.95
N ALA A 208 -2.38 18.14 -21.81
CA ALA A 208 -2.77 19.23 -22.74
C ALA A 208 -2.51 18.77 -24.19
N GLY A 209 -3.55 18.29 -24.88
CA GLY A 209 -3.57 18.08 -26.33
C GLY A 209 -3.05 16.73 -26.84
N ALA A 210 -3.58 15.60 -26.43
CA ALA A 210 -3.32 14.35 -27.14
C ALA A 210 -4.50 13.37 -27.13
N GLY A 211 -5.34 13.48 -28.14
CA GLY A 211 -6.00 12.29 -28.66
C GLY A 211 -4.96 11.41 -29.33
N LYS A 212 -4.53 10.34 -28.66
CA LYS A 212 -3.97 9.13 -29.31
C LYS A 212 -3.84 7.99 -28.30
N SER A 213 -4.52 6.91 -28.63
CA SER A 213 -4.35 5.51 -28.22
C SER A 213 -2.99 5.18 -27.59
N VAL A 214 -3.03 4.67 -26.37
CA VAL A 214 -1.88 4.01 -25.74
C VAL A 214 -1.65 2.70 -26.49
N ALA A 215 -0.57 2.66 -27.28
CA ALA A 215 -0.13 1.45 -27.95
C ALA A 215 0.32 0.42 -26.91
N SER A 216 -0.28 -0.76 -26.99
CA SER A 216 0.02 -1.96 -26.23
C SER A 216 1.53 -2.24 -26.20
N VAL A 217 2.19 -2.00 -25.08
CA VAL A 217 3.52 -2.54 -24.82
C VAL A 217 3.34 -3.97 -24.35
N LYS A 218 3.60 -4.92 -25.24
CA LYS A 218 3.69 -6.34 -24.89
C LYS A 218 4.95 -6.53 -24.04
N ASN A 219 4.81 -6.62 -22.75
CA ASN A 219 5.85 -7.20 -21.90
C ASN A 219 5.68 -8.72 -21.88
N ALA A 220 6.65 -9.39 -22.49
CA ALA A 220 6.91 -10.81 -22.30
C ALA A 220 7.66 -10.93 -20.97
N ASP A 221 6.96 -11.25 -19.91
CA ASP A 221 7.34 -11.93 -18.67
C ASP A 221 6.26 -11.60 -17.62
N ALA A 222 5.10 -12.23 -17.81
CA ALA A 222 4.01 -12.14 -16.83
C ALA A 222 4.37 -13.02 -15.62
N VAL A 223 4.67 -12.39 -14.50
CA VAL A 223 4.62 -13.04 -13.20
C VAL A 223 3.15 -13.25 -12.85
N PRO A 224 2.70 -14.47 -12.50
CA PRO A 224 1.29 -14.72 -12.19
C PRO A 224 0.83 -13.91 -10.97
N ASP A 225 -0.36 -13.36 -11.08
CA ASP A 225 -1.10 -12.64 -10.04
C ASP A 225 -1.32 -13.56 -8.82
N GLN A 226 -0.61 -13.31 -7.72
CA GLN A 226 -0.82 -14.02 -6.45
C GLN A 226 -1.84 -13.32 -5.54
N SER A 227 -2.45 -12.23 -5.98
CA SER A 227 -3.44 -11.50 -5.16
C SER A 227 -4.88 -12.05 -5.28
N ALA A 228 -5.13 -13.00 -6.18
CA ALA A 228 -6.46 -13.57 -6.40
C ALA A 228 -6.76 -14.83 -5.57
N ASP A 229 -5.80 -15.40 -4.83
CA ASP A 229 -5.95 -16.71 -4.16
C ASP A 229 -6.21 -16.66 -2.65
N ALA A 230 -6.46 -15.49 -2.09
CA ALA A 230 -6.85 -15.36 -0.68
C ALA A 230 -8.37 -15.56 -0.45
N GLY A 231 -9.13 -15.99 -1.45
CA GLY A 231 -10.60 -16.09 -1.39
C GLY A 231 -11.20 -17.48 -1.55
N GLN A 232 -10.41 -18.54 -1.76
CA GLN A 232 -10.95 -19.89 -1.98
C GLN A 232 -10.17 -20.99 -1.26
N SER A 233 -10.21 -21.03 0.07
CA SER A 233 -9.95 -22.26 0.82
C SER A 233 -10.62 -22.24 2.19
N ALA A 234 -11.94 -22.24 2.18
CA ALA A 234 -12.74 -22.60 3.33
C ALA A 234 -14.00 -23.32 2.88
N ASP A 235 -13.85 -24.42 2.15
CA ASP A 235 -14.86 -25.47 2.03
C ASP A 235 -14.22 -26.78 1.62
N ALA A 236 -13.61 -27.46 2.58
CA ALA A 236 -13.34 -28.88 2.55
C ALA A 236 -13.85 -29.41 3.88
N GLY A 237 -15.18 -29.53 3.97
CA GLY A 237 -15.83 -30.38 4.95
C GLY A 237 -15.41 -31.83 4.71
N GLN A 238 -14.44 -32.31 5.48
CA GLN A 238 -14.26 -33.74 5.66
C GLN A 238 -15.31 -34.23 6.64
N ASP A 239 -16.29 -34.97 6.13
CA ASP A 239 -17.16 -35.88 6.89
C ASP A 239 -16.28 -36.81 7.73
N ILE A 240 -16.26 -36.55 9.02
CA ILE A 240 -15.69 -37.50 10.00
C ILE A 240 -16.81 -38.45 10.40
N ASP A 241 -16.69 -39.68 9.89
CA ASP A 241 -17.49 -40.85 10.26
C ASP A 241 -17.52 -41.03 11.79
N PRO A 242 -18.72 -41.16 12.43
CA PRO A 242 -18.86 -41.19 13.88
C PRO A 242 -18.59 -42.55 14.54
N GLU A 243 -18.01 -43.55 13.87
CA GLU A 243 -17.89 -44.93 14.37
C GLU A 243 -16.50 -45.38 14.84
N GLN A 244 -15.58 -44.46 15.19
CA GLN A 244 -14.33 -44.89 15.87
C GLN A 244 -14.18 -44.27 17.27
N ARG A 245 -15.03 -44.70 18.18
CA ARG A 245 -14.80 -44.64 19.63
C ARG A 245 -14.41 -46.03 20.11
N GLU A 246 -13.13 -46.35 20.12
CA GLU A 246 -12.56 -47.46 20.91
C GLU A 246 -11.61 -46.92 21.96
N GLU A 247 -12.03 -47.10 23.19
CA GLU A 247 -11.43 -47.54 24.42
C GLU A 247 -9.96 -47.07 24.73
N SER A 248 -9.88 -46.18 25.71
CA SER A 248 -8.68 -45.95 26.48
C SER A 248 -8.64 -46.92 27.68
N PRO A 249 -7.53 -47.64 27.95
CA PRO A 249 -7.39 -48.41 29.18
C PRO A 249 -6.99 -47.50 30.36
N GLU A 250 -7.67 -47.76 31.46
CA GLU A 250 -7.33 -47.28 32.80
C GLU A 250 -5.91 -47.57 33.20
N ALA A 251 -5.24 -46.58 33.73
CA ALA A 251 -3.95 -46.77 34.42
C ALA A 251 -4.19 -46.60 35.93
N GLU A 252 -3.92 -47.65 36.57
CA GLU A 252 -4.03 -48.00 37.96
C GLU A 252 -3.18 -47.10 38.90
N SER A 253 -3.81 -46.78 40.01
CA SER A 253 -3.26 -46.19 41.23
C SER A 253 -2.12 -47.02 41.81
N ALA A 254 -1.03 -46.43 42.24
CA ALA A 254 -0.17 -46.94 43.30
C ALA A 254 0.29 -45.81 44.23
N ALA A 255 -0.24 -45.87 45.42
CA ALA A 255 0.13 -45.03 46.55
C ALA A 255 1.31 -45.65 47.32
N GLY A 256 2.07 -44.80 48.01
CA GLY A 256 2.71 -45.00 49.27
C GLY A 256 4.21 -45.23 49.35
N PRO A 257 4.79 -45.16 50.52
CA PRO A 257 5.06 -43.95 51.33
C PRO A 257 6.58 -43.86 51.66
N SER A 258 7.07 -42.72 51.96
CA SER A 258 7.96 -42.36 53.10
C SER A 258 8.47 -40.91 52.93
#